data_3d0bdc80d20721efa003ffa98a374263
#
_entry.id   3d0bdc80d20721efa003ffa98a374263
#
_cell.length_a   1.000
_cell.length_b   1.000
_cell.length_c   1.000
_cell.angle_alpha   90.00
_cell.angle_beta   90.00
_cell.angle_gamma   90.00
#
_symmetry.space_group_name_H-M   'P 1'
#
loop_
_entity.id
_entity.type
_entity.pdbx_description
1 polymer ?
#
loop_
_entity_poly.entity_id
_entity_poly.type
_entity_poly.pdbx_seq_one_letter_code
_entity_poly.pdbx_strand_id
1 'polypeptide(L)'
;MKFNTPFRISFYVSTLSSILLLLLFYFADISLKYSSFVIIFLVVGTFSYFIIKNYIQRKINLLYRIIQKQKTLHESTLDIEKAEKEVSDWILERQIEINHLKDTEKFRREFLGNVSHELKTPIFNIQGYILTLLEGALEDKKINRKYLERTQKSVERMISIVEDLSNISNMESSNDEFKTEKFDIIATSLGIMESLENKAEKQDIKLRFDKIYPPTFVLGNESKIFQVLMNLVHNSIIYGKSGGETKIKIFDLDQQYLIEVSDNGIGISQDDVDRLCERFYRVDSARSIAKGGTGLGLSIVKHIIETHKQTLNIRSTLGEGSTFSFTLQKS
;
A
#
# COMPACT_ATOMS: atom_id res chain seq x y z
N MET A 1 -4.83 -43.58 -7.49
CA MET A 1 -3.81 -44.15 -8.38
C MET A 1 -3.20 -43.04 -9.23
N LYS A 2 -1.93 -42.67 -8.99
CA LYS A 2 -1.24 -41.63 -9.79
C LYS A 2 -0.73 -42.29 -11.08
N PHE A 3 -1.48 -42.14 -12.18
CA PHE A 3 -0.99 -42.50 -13.52
C PHE A 3 -0.07 -41.36 -14.00
N ASN A 4 1.18 -41.36 -13.55
CA ASN A 4 2.06 -40.23 -13.73
C ASN A 4 2.81 -40.12 -15.06
N THR A 5 2.66 -41.09 -15.97
CA THR A 5 3.30 -41.02 -17.29
C THR A 5 2.49 -41.72 -18.38
N PRO A 6 2.52 -41.24 -19.65
CA PRO A 6 1.88 -41.92 -20.80
C PRO A 6 2.31 -43.36 -20.95
N PHE A 7 3.55 -43.67 -20.59
CA PHE A 7 4.11 -45.02 -20.61
C PHE A 7 3.38 -45.97 -19.68
N ARG A 8 3.08 -45.61 -18.44
CA ARG A 8 2.35 -46.46 -17.49
C ARG A 8 0.93 -46.76 -17.94
N ILE A 9 0.23 -45.72 -18.45
CA ILE A 9 -1.13 -45.89 -18.98
C ILE A 9 -1.11 -46.85 -20.18
N SER A 10 -0.16 -46.64 -21.10
CA SER A 10 0.02 -47.51 -22.28
C SER A 10 0.35 -48.94 -21.88
N PHE A 11 1.20 -49.14 -20.87
CA PHE A 11 1.52 -50.48 -20.35
C PHE A 11 0.29 -51.21 -19.78
N TYR A 12 -0.55 -50.53 -18.98
CA TYR A 12 -1.78 -51.11 -18.46
C TYR A 12 -2.82 -51.42 -19.55
N VAL A 13 -2.97 -50.53 -20.52
CA VAL A 13 -3.87 -50.78 -21.69
C VAL A 13 -3.38 -51.96 -22.52
N SER A 14 -2.06 -52.03 -22.73
CA SER A 14 -1.45 -53.14 -23.48
C SER A 14 -1.61 -54.48 -22.74
N THR A 15 -1.37 -54.53 -21.44
CA THR A 15 -1.55 -55.73 -20.64
C THR A 15 -2.99 -56.19 -20.63
N LEU A 16 -3.95 -55.27 -20.44
CA LEU A 16 -5.39 -55.61 -20.44
C LEU A 16 -5.85 -56.07 -21.79
N SER A 17 -5.46 -55.42 -22.88
CA SER A 17 -5.82 -55.87 -24.25
C SER A 17 -5.19 -57.21 -24.63
N SER A 18 -3.98 -57.48 -24.16
CA SER A 18 -3.31 -58.78 -24.41
C SER A 18 -3.98 -59.92 -23.64
N ILE A 19 -4.41 -59.67 -22.40
CA ILE A 19 -5.18 -60.65 -21.62
C ILE A 19 -6.54 -60.94 -22.30
N LEU A 20 -7.23 -59.92 -22.79
CA LEU A 20 -8.49 -60.05 -23.47
C LEU A 20 -8.35 -60.86 -24.78
N LEU A 21 -7.29 -60.60 -25.56
CA LEU A 21 -6.94 -61.38 -26.76
C LEU A 21 -6.63 -62.82 -26.44
N LEU A 22 -5.87 -63.11 -25.39
CA LEU A 22 -5.59 -64.47 -24.92
C LEU A 22 -6.89 -65.26 -24.60
N LEU A 23 -7.82 -64.60 -23.87
CA LEU A 23 -9.11 -65.19 -23.56
C LEU A 23 -9.91 -65.48 -24.81
N LEU A 24 -9.94 -64.55 -25.77
CA LEU A 24 -10.61 -64.74 -27.05
C LEU A 24 -10.02 -65.92 -27.86
N PHE A 25 -8.67 -66.02 -27.90
CA PHE A 25 -8.06 -67.18 -28.62
C PHE A 25 -8.23 -68.51 -27.90
N TYR A 26 -8.28 -68.50 -26.56
CA TYR A 26 -8.57 -69.65 -25.74
C TYR A 26 -10.00 -70.18 -26.04
N PHE A 27 -11.03 -69.33 -26.10
CA PHE A 27 -12.39 -69.65 -26.41
C PHE A 27 -12.62 -70.06 -27.90
N ALA A 28 -11.71 -69.54 -28.79
CA ALA A 28 -11.80 -69.89 -30.24
C ALA A 28 -10.98 -71.11 -30.62
N ASP A 29 -10.38 -71.82 -29.66
CA ASP A 29 -9.57 -73.05 -29.84
C ASP A 29 -8.41 -72.92 -30.86
N ILE A 30 -7.86 -71.76 -30.97
CA ILE A 30 -6.74 -71.41 -31.88
C ILE A 30 -5.43 -71.54 -31.14
N SER A 31 -4.53 -72.47 -31.54
CA SER A 31 -3.19 -72.59 -30.96
C SER A 31 -2.24 -71.45 -31.43
N LEU A 32 -1.85 -70.56 -30.54
CA LEU A 32 -0.87 -69.53 -30.82
C LEU A 32 0.52 -69.92 -30.26
N LYS A 33 1.56 -69.75 -31.09
CA LYS A 33 2.95 -69.79 -30.57
C LYS A 33 3.24 -68.62 -29.66
N TYR A 34 3.97 -68.83 -28.57
CA TYR A 34 4.34 -67.78 -27.61
C TYR A 34 4.98 -66.52 -28.26
N SER A 35 5.70 -66.71 -29.38
CA SER A 35 6.31 -65.61 -30.15
C SER A 35 5.29 -64.63 -30.72
N SER A 36 4.11 -65.12 -31.16
CA SER A 36 3.04 -64.27 -31.72
C SER A 36 2.40 -63.38 -30.63
N PHE A 37 2.29 -63.91 -29.41
CA PHE A 37 1.79 -63.12 -28.28
C PHE A 37 2.70 -61.93 -27.92
N VAL A 38 4.01 -62.14 -27.89
CA VAL A 38 4.99 -61.06 -27.60
C VAL A 38 4.94 -59.97 -28.68
N ILE A 39 4.81 -60.37 -29.95
CA ILE A 39 4.70 -59.42 -31.06
C ILE A 39 3.43 -58.56 -30.93
N ILE A 40 2.27 -59.20 -30.67
CA ILE A 40 0.99 -58.51 -30.52
C ILE A 40 1.06 -57.53 -29.31
N PHE A 41 1.62 -57.99 -28.19
CA PHE A 41 1.82 -57.11 -27.01
C PHE A 41 2.65 -55.86 -27.32
N LEU A 42 3.76 -56.02 -28.02
CA LEU A 42 4.63 -54.89 -28.39
C LEU A 42 3.94 -53.95 -29.40
N VAL A 43 3.24 -54.48 -30.41
CA VAL A 43 2.53 -53.65 -31.39
C VAL A 43 1.40 -52.85 -30.73
N VAL A 44 0.55 -53.50 -29.91
CA VAL A 44 -0.53 -52.81 -29.21
C VAL A 44 0.03 -51.81 -28.20
N GLY A 45 1.12 -52.16 -27.52
CA GLY A 45 1.78 -51.28 -26.56
C GLY A 45 2.35 -50.02 -27.20
N THR A 46 3.08 -50.15 -28.31
CA THR A 46 3.64 -49.00 -29.03
C THR A 46 2.54 -48.13 -29.65
N PHE A 47 1.52 -48.73 -30.22
CA PHE A 47 0.39 -48.00 -30.82
C PHE A 47 -0.39 -47.21 -29.77
N SER A 48 -0.76 -47.85 -28.64
CA SER A 48 -1.47 -47.17 -27.55
C SER A 48 -0.63 -46.09 -26.90
N TYR A 49 0.70 -46.29 -26.75
CA TYR A 49 1.61 -45.26 -26.26
C TYR A 49 1.58 -44.02 -27.17
N PHE A 50 1.61 -44.22 -28.51
CA PHE A 50 1.64 -43.12 -29.47
C PHE A 50 0.32 -42.33 -29.46
N ILE A 51 -0.84 -43.02 -29.38
CA ILE A 51 -2.15 -42.40 -29.30
C ILE A 51 -2.29 -41.58 -28.02
N ILE A 52 -1.94 -42.16 -26.88
CA ILE A 52 -2.08 -41.52 -25.58
C ILE A 52 -1.14 -40.30 -25.52
N LYS A 53 0.12 -40.42 -25.95
CA LYS A 53 1.07 -39.35 -26.02
C LYS A 53 0.55 -38.18 -26.87
N ASN A 54 0.06 -38.44 -28.08
CA ASN A 54 -0.47 -37.41 -28.97
C ASN A 54 -1.76 -36.78 -28.43
N TYR A 55 -2.63 -37.54 -27.79
CA TYR A 55 -3.84 -37.02 -27.18
C TYR A 55 -3.54 -36.08 -26.00
N ILE A 56 -2.64 -36.48 -25.12
CA ILE A 56 -2.20 -35.66 -23.99
C ILE A 56 -1.52 -34.39 -24.49
N GLN A 57 -0.60 -34.47 -25.45
CA GLN A 57 0.07 -33.31 -26.02
C GLN A 57 -0.92 -32.32 -26.65
N ARG A 58 -1.94 -32.82 -27.39
CA ARG A 58 -2.96 -31.92 -27.97
C ARG A 58 -3.77 -31.19 -26.90
N LYS A 59 -4.16 -31.88 -25.82
CA LYS A 59 -4.89 -31.23 -24.70
C LYS A 59 -4.07 -30.24 -23.96
N ILE A 60 -2.80 -30.56 -23.68
CA ILE A 60 -1.87 -29.65 -23.03
C ILE A 60 -1.61 -28.41 -23.90
N ASN A 61 -1.38 -28.59 -25.20
CA ASN A 61 -1.19 -27.47 -26.13
C ASN A 61 -2.44 -26.56 -26.21
N LEU A 62 -3.64 -27.13 -26.10
CA LEU A 62 -4.88 -26.32 -26.05
C LEU A 62 -4.97 -25.49 -24.79
N LEU A 63 -4.71 -26.07 -23.63
CA LEU A 63 -4.67 -25.34 -22.34
C LEU A 63 -3.58 -24.27 -22.34
N TYR A 64 -2.41 -24.60 -22.86
CA TYR A 64 -1.29 -23.68 -22.97
C TYR A 64 -1.59 -22.50 -23.89
N ARG A 65 -2.30 -22.71 -25.03
CA ARG A 65 -2.74 -21.60 -25.90
C ARG A 65 -3.74 -20.67 -25.21
N ILE A 66 -4.60 -21.18 -24.35
CA ILE A 66 -5.57 -20.36 -23.59
C ILE A 66 -4.82 -19.46 -22.60
N ILE A 67 -3.78 -19.99 -21.93
CA ILE A 67 -2.96 -19.28 -20.97
C ILE A 67 -2.03 -18.28 -21.69
N GLN A 68 -1.47 -18.66 -22.83
CA GLN A 68 -0.51 -17.86 -23.60
C GLN A 68 -1.15 -16.70 -24.40
N LYS A 69 -2.47 -16.67 -24.57
CA LYS A 69 -3.14 -15.55 -25.29
C LYS A 69 -2.86 -14.17 -24.68
N GLN A 70 -2.20 -14.15 -23.52
CA GLN A 70 -1.75 -12.94 -22.82
C GLN A 70 -0.22 -12.70 -22.84
N LYS A 71 0.60 -13.63 -23.36
CA LYS A 71 2.07 -13.45 -23.44
C LYS A 71 2.59 -13.92 -24.80
N THR A 72 3.32 -13.08 -25.50
CA THR A 72 3.91 -13.33 -26.82
C THR A 72 4.91 -14.48 -26.81
N LEU A 73 4.67 -15.40 -27.73
CA LEU A 73 5.35 -16.58 -28.28
C LEU A 73 6.87 -16.75 -28.09
N HIS A 74 7.26 -17.97 -27.67
CA HIS A 74 8.39 -18.69 -28.27
C HIS A 74 8.00 -20.18 -28.42
N GLU A 75 8.03 -20.71 -29.64
CA GLU A 75 7.85 -22.13 -29.95
C GLU A 75 9.07 -22.92 -29.45
N SER A 76 8.88 -23.73 -28.42
CA SER A 76 9.80 -24.80 -28.08
C SER A 76 8.99 -26.04 -27.68
N THR A 77 9.52 -27.22 -28.06
CA THR A 77 8.96 -28.54 -27.72
C THR A 77 8.59 -28.60 -26.23
N LEU A 78 7.29 -28.71 -25.98
CA LEU A 78 6.72 -28.69 -24.61
C LEU A 78 7.11 -29.96 -23.86
N ASP A 79 7.98 -29.79 -22.89
CA ASP A 79 8.17 -30.76 -21.82
C ASP A 79 7.02 -30.60 -20.80
N ILE A 80 6.38 -31.71 -20.42
CA ILE A 80 5.20 -31.73 -19.53
C ILE A 80 5.56 -31.12 -18.15
N GLU A 81 6.77 -31.39 -17.64
CA GLU A 81 7.24 -30.84 -16.36
C GLU A 81 7.41 -29.32 -16.41
N LYS A 82 7.85 -28.80 -17.54
CA LYS A 82 8.02 -27.36 -17.77
C LYS A 82 6.67 -26.64 -17.87
N ALA A 83 5.70 -27.26 -18.53
CA ALA A 83 4.32 -26.75 -18.63
C ALA A 83 3.62 -26.73 -17.26
N GLU A 84 3.81 -27.77 -16.43
CA GLU A 84 3.26 -27.84 -15.06
C GLU A 84 3.82 -26.70 -14.19
N LYS A 85 5.12 -26.45 -14.27
CA LYS A 85 5.77 -25.35 -13.53
C LYS A 85 5.26 -23.99 -14.00
N GLU A 86 5.19 -23.73 -15.30
CA GLU A 86 4.70 -22.47 -15.85
C GLU A 86 3.24 -22.19 -15.48
N VAL A 87 2.38 -23.22 -15.45
CA VAL A 87 0.99 -23.10 -14.98
C VAL A 87 0.94 -22.79 -13.48
N SER A 88 1.79 -23.44 -12.69
CA SER A 88 1.87 -23.19 -11.25
C SER A 88 2.33 -21.74 -10.95
N ASP A 89 3.36 -21.28 -11.64
CA ASP A 89 3.87 -19.91 -11.51
C ASP A 89 2.80 -18.88 -11.93
N TRP A 90 2.08 -19.14 -13.03
CA TRP A 90 0.98 -18.29 -13.47
C TRP A 90 -0.19 -18.23 -12.46
N ILE A 91 -0.57 -19.36 -11.86
CA ILE A 91 -1.59 -19.39 -10.81
C ILE A 91 -1.14 -18.54 -9.60
N LEU A 92 0.12 -18.64 -9.22
CA LEU A 92 0.68 -17.87 -8.13
C LEU A 92 0.66 -16.36 -8.43
N GLU A 93 1.13 -15.96 -9.62
CA GLU A 93 1.08 -14.56 -10.07
C GLU A 93 -0.36 -14.01 -10.05
N ARG A 94 -1.33 -14.79 -10.57
CA ARG A 94 -2.74 -14.40 -10.57
C ARG A 94 -3.32 -14.30 -9.16
N GLN A 95 -2.94 -15.19 -8.27
CA GLN A 95 -3.39 -15.13 -6.88
C GLN A 95 -2.87 -13.88 -6.17
N ILE A 96 -1.62 -13.51 -6.42
CA ILE A 96 -1.02 -12.27 -5.91
C ILE A 96 -1.79 -11.05 -6.46
N GLU A 97 -2.05 -11.01 -7.76
CA GLU A 97 -2.80 -9.92 -8.41
C GLU A 97 -4.23 -9.80 -7.83
N ILE A 98 -4.94 -10.93 -7.69
CA ILE A 98 -6.29 -10.95 -7.10
C ILE A 98 -6.27 -10.47 -5.65
N ASN A 99 -5.31 -10.88 -4.86
CA ASN A 99 -5.18 -10.43 -3.48
C ASN A 99 -4.89 -8.92 -3.44
N HIS A 100 -3.98 -8.43 -4.26
CA HIS A 100 -3.68 -7.00 -4.38
C HIS A 100 -4.92 -6.18 -4.79
N LEU A 101 -5.71 -6.67 -5.76
CA LEU A 101 -6.95 -6.00 -6.17
C LEU A 101 -7.99 -5.98 -5.03
N LYS A 102 -8.13 -7.09 -4.28
CA LYS A 102 -9.03 -7.17 -3.13
C LYS A 102 -8.60 -6.21 -2.02
N ASP A 103 -7.31 -6.13 -1.74
CA ASP A 103 -6.76 -5.24 -0.72
C ASP A 103 -6.97 -3.77 -1.13
N THR A 104 -6.77 -3.45 -2.41
CA THR A 104 -7.02 -2.12 -2.97
C THR A 104 -8.52 -1.75 -2.89
N GLU A 105 -9.42 -2.70 -3.22
CA GLU A 105 -10.87 -2.48 -3.12
C GLU A 105 -11.32 -2.28 -1.67
N LYS A 106 -10.84 -3.14 -0.76
CA LYS A 106 -11.09 -3.02 0.68
C LYS A 106 -10.63 -1.66 1.19
N PHE A 107 -9.39 -1.30 0.86
CA PHE A 107 -8.81 -0.02 1.20
C PHE A 107 -9.66 1.17 0.69
N ARG A 108 -10.09 1.15 -0.59
CA ARG A 108 -10.94 2.19 -1.16
C ARG A 108 -12.28 2.31 -0.43
N ARG A 109 -12.87 1.20 -0.04
CA ARG A 109 -14.15 1.17 0.70
C ARG A 109 -13.99 1.75 2.11
N GLU A 110 -12.95 1.36 2.84
CA GLU A 110 -12.64 1.90 4.17
C GLU A 110 -12.31 3.39 4.09
N PHE A 111 -11.54 3.82 3.09
CA PHE A 111 -11.22 5.21 2.85
C PHE A 111 -12.47 6.08 2.65
N LEU A 112 -13.37 5.68 1.75
CA LEU A 112 -14.63 6.41 1.52
C LEU A 112 -15.53 6.42 2.75
N GLY A 113 -15.57 5.33 3.51
CA GLY A 113 -16.30 5.25 4.79
C GLY A 113 -15.76 6.25 5.82
N ASN A 114 -14.43 6.31 5.97
CA ASN A 114 -13.77 7.22 6.91
C ASN A 114 -13.94 8.68 6.49
N VAL A 115 -13.79 9.01 5.21
CA VAL A 115 -14.05 10.36 4.65
C VAL A 115 -15.48 10.80 4.98
N SER A 116 -16.45 9.92 4.71
CA SER A 116 -17.87 10.21 4.99
C SER A 116 -18.12 10.48 6.46
N HIS A 117 -17.49 9.70 7.34
CA HIS A 117 -17.62 9.88 8.78
C HIS A 117 -16.98 11.18 9.27
N GLU A 118 -15.76 11.50 8.81
CA GLU A 118 -15.02 12.71 9.19
C GLU A 118 -15.69 14.00 8.67
N LEU A 119 -16.38 13.94 7.52
CA LEU A 119 -17.17 15.07 7.01
C LEU A 119 -18.53 15.21 7.72
N LYS A 120 -19.18 14.10 8.06
CA LYS A 120 -20.50 14.10 8.69
C LYS A 120 -20.52 14.82 10.05
N THR A 121 -19.51 14.60 10.86
CA THR A 121 -19.38 15.20 12.20
C THR A 121 -19.37 16.73 12.18
N PRO A 122 -18.49 17.43 11.45
CA PRO A 122 -18.52 18.90 11.38
C PRO A 122 -19.81 19.44 10.74
N ILE A 123 -20.40 18.75 9.75
CA ILE A 123 -21.67 19.14 9.15
C ILE A 123 -22.80 19.18 10.19
N PHE A 124 -22.94 18.11 10.98
CA PHE A 124 -23.97 18.09 12.04
C PHE A 124 -23.70 19.11 13.15
N ASN A 125 -22.44 19.37 13.48
CA ASN A 125 -22.09 20.41 14.43
C ASN A 125 -22.51 21.79 13.92
N ILE A 126 -22.21 22.11 12.66
CA ILE A 126 -22.62 23.37 12.00
C ILE A 126 -24.14 23.49 12.04
N GLN A 127 -24.86 22.43 11.60
CA GLN A 127 -26.32 22.41 11.59
C GLN A 127 -26.90 22.64 13.00
N GLY A 128 -26.37 21.93 13.98
CA GLY A 128 -26.83 22.07 15.37
C GLY A 128 -26.63 23.48 15.96
N TYR A 129 -25.43 24.07 15.69
CA TYR A 129 -25.14 25.43 16.17
C TYR A 129 -26.01 26.46 15.47
N ILE A 130 -26.25 26.34 14.16
CA ILE A 130 -27.13 27.24 13.41
C ILE A 130 -28.60 27.11 13.92
N LEU A 131 -29.11 25.88 14.08
CA LEU A 131 -30.44 25.67 14.61
C LEU A 131 -30.63 26.29 16.01
N THR A 132 -29.66 26.10 16.91
CA THR A 132 -29.71 26.71 18.25
C THR A 132 -29.74 28.24 18.19
N LEU A 133 -28.97 28.84 17.26
CA LEU A 133 -29.00 30.28 17.05
C LEU A 133 -30.39 30.75 16.55
N LEU A 134 -31.00 30.04 15.62
CA LEU A 134 -32.32 30.35 15.06
C LEU A 134 -33.45 30.17 16.08
N GLU A 135 -33.32 29.22 17.01
CA GLU A 135 -34.31 28.95 18.07
C GLU A 135 -34.24 29.94 19.24
N GLY A 136 -33.53 31.05 19.11
CA GLY A 136 -33.50 32.16 20.05
C GLY A 136 -32.13 32.50 20.67
N ALA A 137 -31.11 31.65 20.50
CA ALA A 137 -29.79 31.93 21.03
C ALA A 137 -29.08 33.08 20.25
N LEU A 138 -29.62 33.53 19.13
CA LEU A 138 -29.11 34.70 18.39
C LEU A 138 -29.22 35.99 19.20
N GLU A 139 -30.29 36.13 20.00
CA GLU A 139 -30.53 37.28 20.87
C GLU A 139 -29.62 37.29 22.12
N ASP A 140 -29.07 36.15 22.52
CA ASP A 140 -28.19 36.05 23.68
C ASP A 140 -26.76 36.36 23.31
N LYS A 141 -26.29 37.57 23.65
CA LYS A 141 -24.91 38.05 23.37
C LYS A 141 -23.79 37.19 23.96
N LYS A 142 -24.08 36.35 24.98
CA LYS A 142 -23.08 35.46 25.57
C LYS A 142 -22.94 34.17 24.80
N ILE A 143 -23.97 33.75 24.10
CA ILE A 143 -24.07 32.47 23.43
C ILE A 143 -23.80 32.61 21.92
N ASN A 144 -24.37 33.64 21.27
CA ASN A 144 -24.36 33.80 19.83
C ASN A 144 -22.93 33.78 19.26
N ARG A 145 -22.02 34.59 19.85
CA ARG A 145 -20.61 34.64 19.41
C ARG A 145 -19.93 33.28 19.56
N LYS A 146 -20.15 32.59 20.67
CA LYS A 146 -19.57 31.27 20.94
C LYS A 146 -20.01 30.22 19.91
N TYR A 147 -21.30 30.23 19.53
CA TYR A 147 -21.83 29.30 18.54
C TYR A 147 -21.33 29.61 17.13
N LEU A 148 -21.19 30.92 16.77
CA LEU A 148 -20.61 31.34 15.51
C LEU A 148 -19.12 30.92 15.42
N GLU A 149 -18.32 31.13 16.49
CA GLU A 149 -16.93 30.70 16.55
C GLU A 149 -16.79 29.18 16.44
N ARG A 150 -17.70 28.40 17.03
CA ARG A 150 -17.74 26.93 16.88
C ARG A 150 -18.12 26.50 15.48
N THR A 151 -19.06 27.20 14.84
CA THR A 151 -19.44 26.98 13.45
C THR A 151 -18.25 27.23 12.53
N GLN A 152 -17.57 28.36 12.72
CA GLN A 152 -16.37 28.69 11.96
C GLN A 152 -15.28 27.61 12.09
N LYS A 153 -14.97 27.15 13.31
CA LYS A 153 -14.02 26.04 13.54
C LYS A 153 -14.42 24.75 12.81
N SER A 154 -15.73 24.46 12.76
CA SER A 154 -16.21 23.27 12.04
C SER A 154 -16.06 23.42 10.52
N VAL A 155 -16.27 24.62 9.97
CA VAL A 155 -16.01 24.93 8.55
C VAL A 155 -14.52 24.82 8.24
N GLU A 156 -13.64 25.43 9.04
CA GLU A 156 -12.18 25.35 8.87
C GLU A 156 -11.71 23.89 8.87
N ARG A 157 -12.27 23.06 9.75
CA ARG A 157 -11.98 21.62 9.75
C ARG A 157 -12.43 20.93 8.46
N MET A 158 -13.60 21.25 7.92
CA MET A 158 -14.06 20.68 6.64
C MET A 158 -13.12 21.06 5.50
N ILE A 159 -12.69 22.33 5.45
CA ILE A 159 -11.73 22.82 4.46
C ILE A 159 -10.45 21.98 4.54
N SER A 160 -9.88 21.81 5.74
CA SER A 160 -8.67 20.99 5.93
C SER A 160 -8.85 19.55 5.46
N ILE A 161 -10.01 18.90 5.73
CA ILE A 161 -10.28 17.53 5.26
C ILE A 161 -10.32 17.49 3.72
N VAL A 162 -10.98 18.47 3.08
CA VAL A 162 -11.08 18.53 1.62
C VAL A 162 -9.72 18.78 0.97
N GLU A 163 -8.89 19.65 1.54
CA GLU A 163 -7.54 19.90 1.08
C GLU A 163 -6.66 18.66 1.19
N ASP A 164 -6.68 17.96 2.33
CA ASP A 164 -5.96 16.69 2.50
C ASP A 164 -6.43 15.63 1.51
N LEU A 165 -7.74 15.53 1.26
CA LEU A 165 -8.33 14.60 0.30
C LEU A 165 -7.90 14.91 -1.14
N SER A 166 -7.90 16.20 -1.50
CA SER A 166 -7.43 16.69 -2.81
C SER A 166 -5.95 16.36 -3.01
N ASN A 167 -5.12 16.56 -1.98
CA ASN A 167 -3.71 16.21 -2.02
C ASN A 167 -3.50 14.70 -2.25
N ILE A 168 -4.26 13.85 -1.56
CA ILE A 168 -4.19 12.38 -1.74
C ILE A 168 -4.64 11.99 -3.16
N SER A 169 -5.75 12.54 -3.65
CA SER A 169 -6.28 12.25 -4.98
C SER A 169 -5.28 12.66 -6.07
N ASN A 170 -4.68 13.83 -5.94
CA ASN A 170 -3.66 14.30 -6.88
C ASN A 170 -2.40 13.43 -6.86
N MET A 171 -2.00 12.90 -5.69
CA MET A 171 -0.88 11.98 -5.56
C MET A 171 -1.13 10.62 -6.21
N GLU A 172 -2.37 10.11 -6.15
CA GLU A 172 -2.75 8.82 -6.76
C GLU A 172 -2.93 8.93 -8.29
N SER A 173 -3.31 10.10 -8.80
CA SER A 173 -3.59 10.33 -10.21
C SER A 173 -2.41 10.85 -11.02
N SER A 174 -1.40 11.42 -10.37
CA SER A 174 -0.29 12.02 -11.08
C SER A 174 0.70 10.97 -11.60
N ASN A 175 0.53 10.63 -12.88
CA ASN A 175 1.64 10.29 -13.78
C ASN A 175 2.51 11.54 -14.10
N ASP A 176 2.30 12.65 -13.39
CA ASP A 176 3.11 13.85 -13.57
C ASP A 176 4.55 13.52 -13.18
N GLU A 177 5.45 13.80 -14.11
CA GLU A 177 6.89 13.68 -13.92
C GLU A 177 7.25 14.33 -12.57
N PHE A 178 7.64 13.49 -11.63
CA PHE A 178 8.09 13.91 -10.31
C PHE A 178 9.37 14.73 -10.50
N LYS A 179 9.20 16.04 -10.70
CA LYS A 179 10.33 16.95 -10.94
C LYS A 179 11.11 17.12 -9.65
N THR A 180 12.32 16.60 -9.67
CA THR A 180 13.32 16.90 -8.65
C THR A 180 14.11 18.11 -9.07
N GLU A 181 14.28 19.05 -8.15
CA GLU A 181 15.07 20.24 -8.33
C GLU A 181 16.02 20.45 -7.13
N LYS A 182 17.01 21.28 -7.34
CA LYS A 182 17.94 21.69 -6.28
C LYS A 182 17.33 22.84 -5.49
N PHE A 183 17.20 22.68 -4.17
CA PHE A 183 16.69 23.74 -3.28
C PHE A 183 17.41 23.73 -1.94
N ASP A 184 17.30 24.85 -1.21
CA ASP A 184 17.91 25.01 0.12
C ASP A 184 16.93 24.58 1.21
N ILE A 185 17.16 23.43 1.86
CA ILE A 185 16.32 22.88 2.93
C ILE A 185 16.29 23.77 4.17
N ILE A 186 17.35 24.60 4.40
CA ILE A 186 17.36 25.54 5.51
C ILE A 186 16.38 26.68 5.25
N ALA A 187 16.41 27.25 4.04
CA ALA A 187 15.49 28.33 3.65
C ALA A 187 14.03 27.85 3.71
N THR A 188 13.75 26.65 3.19
CA THR A 188 12.43 26.02 3.26
C THR A 188 11.97 25.82 4.70
N SER A 189 12.86 25.32 5.56
CA SER A 189 12.55 25.11 7.00
C SER A 189 12.29 26.41 7.75
N LEU A 190 13.04 27.47 7.45
CA LEU A 190 12.83 28.81 8.03
C LEU A 190 11.46 29.36 7.64
N GLY A 191 11.07 29.31 6.37
CA GLY A 191 9.77 29.76 5.92
C GLY A 191 8.61 29.03 6.60
N ILE A 192 8.79 27.74 6.90
CA ILE A 192 7.79 26.95 7.66
C ILE A 192 7.71 27.41 9.11
N MET A 193 8.85 27.58 9.78
CA MET A 193 8.87 28.07 11.17
C MET A 193 8.20 29.45 11.27
N GLU A 194 8.49 30.36 10.34
CA GLU A 194 7.89 31.69 10.27
C GLU A 194 6.36 31.61 10.04
N SER A 195 5.90 30.76 9.15
CA SER A 195 4.48 30.57 8.89
C SER A 195 3.69 29.99 10.07
N LEU A 196 4.36 29.22 10.95
CA LEU A 196 3.75 28.56 12.10
C LEU A 196 4.03 29.29 13.43
N GLU A 197 4.80 30.38 13.44
CA GLU A 197 5.23 31.11 14.65
C GLU A 197 4.04 31.51 15.52
N ASN A 198 3.05 32.19 14.95
CA ASN A 198 1.84 32.61 15.67
C ASN A 198 1.08 31.42 16.32
N LYS A 199 1.13 30.25 15.68
CA LYS A 199 0.47 29.05 16.18
C LYS A 199 1.26 28.41 17.31
N ALA A 200 2.57 28.40 17.18
CA ALA A 200 3.49 27.91 18.20
C ALA A 200 3.46 28.78 19.46
N GLU A 201 3.46 30.10 19.30
CA GLU A 201 3.32 31.05 20.41
C GLU A 201 2.02 30.85 21.19
N LYS A 202 0.87 30.69 20.53
CA LYS A 202 -0.42 30.38 21.17
C LYS A 202 -0.40 29.10 21.99
N GLN A 203 0.47 28.17 21.69
CA GLN A 203 0.65 26.90 22.41
C GLN A 203 1.87 26.93 23.36
N ASP A 204 2.56 28.08 23.46
CA ASP A 204 3.79 28.26 24.25
C ASP A 204 4.88 27.23 23.85
N ILE A 205 5.10 27.09 22.53
CA ILE A 205 6.09 26.16 21.97
C ILE A 205 7.13 26.94 21.19
N LYS A 206 8.41 26.64 21.42
CA LYS A 206 9.53 27.26 20.71
C LYS A 206 9.91 26.44 19.48
N LEU A 207 9.92 27.08 18.30
CA LEU A 207 10.43 26.51 17.06
C LEU A 207 11.87 26.97 16.87
N ARG A 208 12.81 26.04 16.65
CA ARG A 208 14.22 26.41 16.40
C ARG A 208 14.99 25.32 15.68
N PHE A 209 16.10 25.66 15.08
CA PHE A 209 17.15 24.70 14.77
C PHE A 209 17.93 24.35 16.06
N ASP A 210 18.55 23.18 16.10
CA ASP A 210 19.43 22.78 17.21
C ASP A 210 20.75 23.55 17.20
N LYS A 211 21.19 23.98 16.02
CA LYS A 211 22.38 24.83 15.79
C LYS A 211 22.20 25.71 14.55
N ILE A 212 23.14 26.59 14.29
CA ILE A 212 23.17 27.40 13.06
C ILE A 212 23.67 26.51 11.92
N TYR A 213 22.96 26.52 10.83
CA TYR A 213 23.31 25.79 9.59
C TYR A 213 23.63 26.78 8.47
N PRO A 214 24.66 26.51 7.65
CA PRO A 214 24.82 27.19 6.38
C PRO A 214 23.73 26.75 5.39
N PRO A 215 23.52 27.48 4.27
CA PRO A 215 22.68 27.05 3.19
C PRO A 215 23.01 25.60 2.79
N THR A 216 21.99 24.72 2.81
CA THR A 216 22.17 23.27 2.63
C THR A 216 21.29 22.80 1.49
N PHE A 217 21.92 22.47 0.36
CA PHE A 217 21.21 22.15 -0.87
C PHE A 217 20.95 20.65 -0.99
N VAL A 218 19.71 20.30 -1.31
CA VAL A 218 19.22 18.94 -1.51
C VAL A 218 18.53 18.79 -2.86
N LEU A 219 18.37 17.55 -3.33
CA LEU A 219 17.59 17.21 -4.51
C LEU A 219 16.21 16.65 -4.10
N GLY A 220 15.15 17.21 -4.63
CA GLY A 220 13.78 16.77 -4.38
C GLY A 220 12.74 17.70 -4.99
N ASN A 221 11.48 17.42 -4.75
CA ASN A 221 10.41 18.35 -5.06
C ASN A 221 10.18 19.28 -3.87
N GLU A 222 10.62 20.55 -4.00
CA GLU A 222 10.58 21.53 -2.90
C GLU A 222 9.19 21.69 -2.31
N SER A 223 8.14 21.80 -3.15
CA SER A 223 6.77 22.00 -2.66
C SER A 223 6.25 20.79 -1.87
N LYS A 224 6.64 19.59 -2.26
CA LYS A 224 6.27 18.35 -1.54
C LYS A 224 7.06 18.21 -0.24
N ILE A 225 8.34 18.54 -0.22
CA ILE A 225 9.15 18.55 1.00
C ILE A 225 8.68 19.67 1.96
N PHE A 226 8.29 20.84 1.44
CA PHE A 226 7.62 21.86 2.24
C PHE A 226 6.38 21.29 2.94
N GLN A 227 5.53 20.54 2.21
CA GLN A 227 4.34 19.89 2.76
C GLN A 227 4.69 18.86 3.86
N VAL A 228 5.77 18.08 3.66
CA VAL A 228 6.27 17.12 4.67
C VAL A 228 6.64 17.87 5.96
N LEU A 229 7.51 18.84 5.88
CA LEU A 229 7.98 19.60 7.04
C LEU A 229 6.84 20.38 7.71
N MET A 230 5.93 20.97 6.93
CA MET A 230 4.74 21.66 7.43
C MET A 230 3.89 20.70 8.28
N ASN A 231 3.62 19.49 7.80
CA ASN A 231 2.85 18.49 8.55
C ASN A 231 3.57 18.05 9.83
N LEU A 232 4.88 17.80 9.77
CA LEU A 232 5.66 17.36 10.93
C LEU A 232 5.76 18.45 12.01
N VAL A 233 6.09 19.67 11.63
CA VAL A 233 6.18 20.81 12.56
C VAL A 233 4.80 21.16 13.11
N HIS A 234 3.75 21.14 12.29
CA HIS A 234 2.40 21.35 12.74
C HIS A 234 1.95 20.30 13.78
N ASN A 235 2.27 19.03 13.55
CA ASN A 235 1.99 17.95 14.50
C ASN A 235 2.75 18.16 15.82
N SER A 236 4.02 18.57 15.77
CA SER A 236 4.81 18.84 16.98
C SER A 236 4.22 19.97 17.82
N ILE A 237 3.60 20.99 17.18
CA ILE A 237 2.89 22.06 17.89
C ILE A 237 1.59 21.55 18.52
N ILE A 238 0.81 20.76 17.78
CA ILE A 238 -0.48 20.24 18.27
C ILE A 238 -0.32 19.30 19.46
N TYR A 239 0.70 18.43 19.40
CA TYR A 239 0.94 17.41 20.41
C TYR A 239 2.04 17.79 21.41
N GLY A 240 2.59 19.00 21.28
CA GLY A 240 3.55 19.57 22.21
C GLY A 240 2.97 19.81 23.60
N LYS A 241 3.85 20.05 24.56
CA LYS A 241 3.52 20.51 25.94
C LYS A 241 3.72 22.02 26.01
N SER A 242 2.96 22.72 26.86
CA SER A 242 3.22 24.13 27.16
C SER A 242 4.63 24.30 27.71
N GLY A 243 5.36 25.33 27.25
CA GLY A 243 6.79 25.50 27.50
C GLY A 243 7.69 24.56 26.73
N GLY A 244 7.12 23.81 25.78
CA GLY A 244 7.86 22.83 24.97
C GLY A 244 8.69 23.44 23.84
N GLU A 245 9.38 22.58 23.12
CA GLU A 245 10.16 22.96 21.95
C GLU A 245 10.07 21.94 20.82
N THR A 246 10.12 22.46 19.59
CA THR A 246 10.32 21.69 18.38
C THR A 246 11.65 22.07 17.75
N LYS A 247 12.49 21.08 17.47
CA LYS A 247 13.79 21.25 16.85
C LYS A 247 13.84 20.62 15.47
N ILE A 248 14.35 21.35 14.50
CA ILE A 248 14.77 20.79 13.22
C ILE A 248 16.28 20.59 13.26
N LYS A 249 16.74 19.37 12.94
CA LYS A 249 18.14 18.99 12.91
C LYS A 249 18.49 18.43 11.56
N ILE A 250 19.70 18.72 11.10
CA ILE A 250 20.22 18.23 9.83
C ILE A 250 21.58 17.59 10.05
N PHE A 251 21.69 16.31 9.67
CA PHE A 251 22.93 15.56 9.80
C PHE A 251 23.47 15.23 8.41
N ASP A 252 24.75 15.42 8.23
CA ASP A 252 25.46 15.06 7.02
C ASP A 252 25.77 13.54 7.02
N LEU A 253 25.26 12.81 6.00
CA LEU A 253 25.47 11.38 5.78
C LEU A 253 26.09 11.15 4.38
N ASP A 254 27.33 11.56 4.19
CA ASP A 254 28.07 11.42 2.92
C ASP A 254 27.29 11.81 1.65
N GLN A 255 26.40 10.96 1.18
CA GLN A 255 25.60 11.13 -0.05
C GLN A 255 24.23 11.79 0.17
N GLN A 256 23.81 11.92 1.42
CA GLN A 256 22.47 12.37 1.80
C GLN A 256 22.54 13.26 3.02
N TYR A 257 21.50 14.05 3.24
CA TYR A 257 21.24 14.69 4.53
C TYR A 257 20.08 13.96 5.22
N LEU A 258 20.26 13.68 6.51
CA LEU A 258 19.16 13.24 7.38
C LEU A 258 18.53 14.49 8.01
N ILE A 259 17.25 14.66 7.80
CA ILE A 259 16.43 15.73 8.38
C ILE A 259 15.60 15.13 9.52
N GLU A 260 15.71 15.70 10.70
CA GLU A 260 14.90 15.31 11.87
C GLU A 260 14.04 16.47 12.34
N VAL A 261 12.75 16.19 12.59
CA VAL A 261 11.86 17.07 13.35
C VAL A 261 11.59 16.39 14.69
N SER A 262 12.06 16.99 15.77
CA SER A 262 12.02 16.44 17.12
C SER A 262 11.26 17.37 18.05
N ASP A 263 10.32 16.83 18.82
CA ASP A 263 9.57 17.51 19.86
C ASP A 263 9.77 16.85 21.23
N ASN A 264 9.50 17.60 22.29
CA ASN A 264 9.44 17.12 23.66
C ASN A 264 8.00 17.06 24.18
N GLY A 265 7.06 16.73 23.29
CA GLY A 265 5.62 16.66 23.53
C GLY A 265 5.17 15.44 24.36
N ILE A 266 3.94 15.04 24.15
CA ILE A 266 3.33 13.93 24.89
C ILE A 266 3.92 12.56 24.53
N GLY A 267 4.63 12.45 23.40
CA GLY A 267 5.13 11.18 22.88
C GLY A 267 4.01 10.23 22.43
N ILE A 268 4.41 9.06 21.92
CA ILE A 268 3.55 8.06 21.32
C ILE A 268 3.95 6.71 21.88
N SER A 269 2.96 5.84 22.14
CA SER A 269 3.22 4.47 22.59
C SER A 269 3.84 3.64 21.48
N GLN A 270 4.66 2.64 21.81
CA GLN A 270 5.28 1.77 20.80
C GLN A 270 4.24 1.03 19.96
N ASP A 271 3.12 0.63 20.56
CA ASP A 271 2.03 -0.07 19.88
C ASP A 271 1.34 0.78 18.81
N ASP A 272 1.37 2.10 18.97
CA ASP A 272 0.76 3.05 18.04
C ASP A 272 1.73 3.49 16.93
N VAL A 273 3.05 3.43 17.15
CA VAL A 273 4.06 3.95 16.19
C VAL A 273 3.92 3.31 14.82
N ASP A 274 3.73 1.99 14.74
CA ASP A 274 3.63 1.27 13.48
C ASP A 274 2.38 1.67 12.66
N ARG A 275 1.34 2.14 13.35
CA ARG A 275 0.06 2.51 12.77
C ARG A 275 -0.09 4.00 12.45
N LEU A 276 0.82 4.85 12.91
CA LEU A 276 0.72 6.31 12.76
C LEU A 276 0.58 6.79 11.31
N CYS A 277 1.14 6.04 10.38
CA CYS A 277 1.07 6.37 8.96
C CYS A 277 -0.14 5.74 8.24
N GLU A 278 -1.01 5.00 8.96
CA GLU A 278 -2.29 4.57 8.42
C GLU A 278 -3.21 5.79 8.22
N ARG A 279 -3.95 5.83 7.12
CA ARG A 279 -4.87 6.94 6.84
C ARG A 279 -6.00 6.97 7.87
N PHE A 280 -6.32 8.16 8.39
CA PHE A 280 -7.33 8.40 9.45
C PHE A 280 -6.99 7.79 10.82
N TYR A 281 -5.83 7.16 10.97
CA TYR A 281 -5.41 6.64 12.26
C TYR A 281 -5.07 7.78 13.24
N ARG A 282 -5.47 7.60 14.50
CA ARG A 282 -5.27 8.58 15.57
C ARG A 282 -5.18 7.85 16.91
N VAL A 283 -4.12 8.08 17.66
CA VAL A 283 -3.87 7.44 18.97
C VAL A 283 -4.97 7.73 19.98
N ASP A 284 -5.54 8.93 19.97
CA ASP A 284 -6.63 9.35 20.87
C ASP A 284 -7.65 10.18 20.06
N SER A 285 -8.69 9.48 19.58
CA SER A 285 -9.70 10.08 18.72
C SER A 285 -10.42 11.27 19.37
N ALA A 286 -10.77 11.20 20.65
CA ALA A 286 -11.52 12.26 21.33
C ALA A 286 -10.67 13.52 21.54
N ARG A 287 -9.41 13.37 21.95
CA ARG A 287 -8.50 14.47 22.23
C ARG A 287 -7.98 15.14 20.96
N SER A 288 -7.75 14.37 19.92
CA SER A 288 -7.28 14.88 18.63
C SER A 288 -8.41 15.49 17.80
N ILE A 289 -9.68 15.08 17.96
CA ILE A 289 -10.84 15.77 17.40
C ILE A 289 -10.93 17.21 17.91
N ALA A 290 -10.73 17.42 19.20
CA ALA A 290 -10.72 18.75 19.80
C ALA A 290 -9.58 19.63 19.28
N LYS A 291 -8.46 19.05 18.83
CA LYS A 291 -7.27 19.72 18.30
C LYS A 291 -7.26 19.86 16.76
N GLY A 292 -8.30 19.38 16.05
CA GLY A 292 -8.49 19.63 14.61
C GLY A 292 -7.72 18.72 13.65
N GLY A 293 -7.07 17.64 14.12
CA GLY A 293 -6.34 16.73 13.25
C GLY A 293 -7.25 15.87 12.37
N THR A 294 -6.88 15.65 11.10
CA THR A 294 -7.62 14.82 10.12
C THR A 294 -7.23 13.34 10.16
N GLY A 295 -6.03 13.01 10.67
CA GLY A 295 -5.44 11.68 10.60
C GLY A 295 -4.84 11.34 9.22
N LEU A 296 -4.77 12.34 8.31
CA LEU A 296 -4.21 12.16 6.97
C LEU A 296 -2.78 12.69 6.83
N GLY A 297 -2.37 13.64 7.68
CA GLY A 297 -1.10 14.33 7.55
C GLY A 297 0.12 13.39 7.51
N LEU A 298 0.21 12.39 8.41
CA LEU A 298 1.36 11.47 8.44
C LEU A 298 1.33 10.45 7.29
N SER A 299 0.17 10.06 6.82
CA SER A 299 0.07 9.22 5.61
C SER A 299 0.52 9.97 4.35
N ILE A 300 0.22 11.27 4.26
CA ILE A 300 0.74 12.16 3.21
C ILE A 300 2.27 12.28 3.30
N VAL A 301 2.80 12.50 4.50
CA VAL A 301 4.25 12.56 4.75
C VAL A 301 4.93 11.28 4.26
N LYS A 302 4.45 10.12 4.70
CA LYS A 302 4.98 8.81 4.30
C LYS A 302 4.98 8.66 2.77
N HIS A 303 3.85 8.93 2.12
CA HIS A 303 3.72 8.81 0.68
C HIS A 303 4.71 9.71 -0.08
N ILE A 304 4.85 10.98 0.33
CA ILE A 304 5.80 11.91 -0.30
C ILE A 304 7.23 11.40 -0.14
N ILE A 305 7.62 10.93 1.03
CA ILE A 305 8.97 10.43 1.28
C ILE A 305 9.24 9.15 0.48
N GLU A 306 8.29 8.22 0.40
CA GLU A 306 8.39 7.03 -0.43
C GLU A 306 8.49 7.36 -1.93
N THR A 307 7.78 8.39 -2.42
CA THR A 307 7.89 8.88 -3.80
C THR A 307 9.30 9.45 -4.09
N HIS A 308 9.96 10.03 -3.09
CA HIS A 308 11.37 10.43 -3.16
C HIS A 308 12.33 9.24 -3.05
N LYS A 309 11.84 7.99 -2.98
CA LYS A 309 12.62 6.75 -2.77
C LYS A 309 13.40 6.76 -1.45
N GLN A 310 12.84 7.40 -0.45
CA GLN A 310 13.38 7.51 0.89
C GLN A 310 12.45 6.84 1.91
N THR A 311 12.92 6.70 3.14
CA THR A 311 12.16 6.07 4.24
C THR A 311 11.90 7.07 5.35
N LEU A 312 10.66 7.12 5.83
CA LEU A 312 10.29 7.85 7.03
C LEU A 312 10.58 6.97 8.26
N ASN A 313 11.39 7.45 9.18
CA ASN A 313 11.66 6.80 10.45
C ASN A 313 11.01 7.58 11.59
N ILE A 314 10.40 6.87 12.54
CA ILE A 314 9.69 7.43 13.68
C ILE A 314 10.27 6.82 14.94
N ARG A 315 10.70 7.68 15.88
CA ARG A 315 11.13 7.30 17.24
C ARG A 315 10.33 8.10 18.23
N SER A 316 9.70 7.45 19.17
CA SER A 316 8.92 8.13 20.19
C SER A 316 8.90 7.35 21.50
N THR A 317 8.84 8.07 22.59
CA THR A 317 8.63 7.52 23.94
C THR A 317 7.49 8.29 24.59
N LEU A 318 6.50 7.56 25.08
CA LEU A 318 5.35 8.17 25.73
C LEU A 318 5.80 8.99 26.97
N GLY A 319 5.38 10.24 27.00
CA GLY A 319 5.77 11.18 28.04
C GLY A 319 7.04 12.01 27.77
N GLU A 320 7.89 11.62 26.82
CA GLU A 320 9.17 12.29 26.52
C GLU A 320 9.12 13.12 25.25
N GLY A 321 8.45 12.63 24.18
CA GLY A 321 8.34 13.31 22.91
C GLY A 321 8.53 12.38 21.71
N SER A 322 8.61 12.98 20.50
CA SER A 322 8.72 12.24 19.25
C SER A 322 9.80 12.83 18.35
N THR A 323 10.37 11.98 17.50
CA THR A 323 11.31 12.36 16.44
C THR A 323 10.91 11.68 15.15
N PHE A 324 10.64 12.47 14.13
CA PHE A 324 10.36 12.04 12.77
C PHE A 324 11.58 12.38 11.92
N SER A 325 12.09 11.42 11.17
CA SER A 325 13.29 11.64 10.36
C SER A 325 13.19 11.00 8.99
N PHE A 326 13.78 11.64 8.01
CA PHE A 326 13.87 11.19 6.62
C PHE A 326 15.15 11.70 5.97
N THR A 327 15.58 11.08 4.88
CA THR A 327 16.78 11.51 4.15
C THR A 327 16.42 12.20 2.84
N LEU A 328 17.31 13.07 2.35
CA LEU A 328 17.28 13.66 1.02
C LEU A 328 18.68 13.59 0.41
N GLN A 329 18.75 13.37 -0.90
CA GLN A 329 20.02 13.35 -1.62
C GLN A 329 20.65 14.74 -1.63
N LYS A 330 21.98 14.80 -1.52
CA LYS A 330 22.75 16.01 -1.74
C LYS A 330 22.68 16.43 -3.21
N SER A 331 22.70 17.73 -3.43
CA SER A 331 22.68 18.31 -4.79
C SER A 331 24.08 18.52 -5.33
#